data_3895739c783ed0a631c49d6bd645014e
#
_entry.id   3895739c783ed0a631c49d6bd645014e
#
_cell.length_a   1.000
_cell.length_b   1.000
_cell.length_c   1.000
_cell.angle_alpha   90.00
_cell.angle_beta   90.00
_cell.angle_gamma   90.00
#
_symmetry.space_group_name_H-M   'P 1'
#
loop_
_entity.id
_entity.type
_entity.pdbx_description
1 polymer ?
#
loop_
_entity_poly.entity_id
_entity_poly.type
_entity_poly.pdbx_seq_one_letter_code
_entity_poly.pdbx_strand_id
1 'polypeptide(L)'
;MNKQKFWAAVSVMMIASVSVQAQTGGTRDRLKAEKCYTAEGKVADCEAQAKAAAAVVAKYPNATRVEPVLPKTKIKKEWEAMVKASNAKDAAGLKAAANAVLAAPEASNEEKSEAYFQQYIAQITSDPTNYAAMSQLAESAVKQGGLSNNKHYDLMRNLGLLKINDKKYAEALEYLNRFTTETGVSDDLQVLKNKGNANYRLAKYPEAIATLKTAYTLDKGADPNIAIMLMDSYNKTGQKAEANRIAEEVAKTASAGAAAGDSSAQVKQLLVLANAKQYDKAAKIFDELYAKGQIANLAEYEAGYVSYSYVSGKEAQAIKIINEGMGKGVIKPDATVYNILAQSYYYTDQPKSAIEAWGKAAELSAKGDYDVLQARVYAEEGEYTKAKTAAQRGLSKGVENRGDAYLIIAEAESEFGLDNRTAMIAALKEAAKDPETQAEANKRLKQAGAK
;
A
#
# COMPACT_ATOMS: atom_id res chain seq x y z
N MET A 1 2.53 7.71 2.28
CA MET A 1 3.76 7.73 1.44
C MET A 1 3.74 9.02 0.63
N ASN A 2 4.70 9.90 0.86
CA ASN A 2 4.72 11.23 0.26
C ASN A 2 4.91 11.12 -1.25
N LYS A 3 3.99 11.70 -2.04
CA LYS A 3 4.00 11.67 -3.52
C LYS A 3 5.37 12.09 -4.09
N GLN A 4 6.09 13.01 -3.42
CA GLN A 4 7.42 13.46 -3.85
C GLN A 4 8.54 12.41 -3.70
N LYS A 5 8.50 11.54 -2.67
CA LYS A 5 9.52 10.47 -2.50
C LYS A 5 9.29 9.28 -3.45
N PHE A 6 8.05 9.00 -3.81
CA PHE A 6 7.73 8.03 -4.84
C PHE A 6 8.26 8.46 -6.20
N TRP A 7 8.16 9.76 -6.51
CA TRP A 7 8.69 10.36 -7.74
C TRP A 7 10.21 10.30 -7.84
N ALA A 8 10.93 10.50 -6.75
CA ALA A 8 12.38 10.36 -6.75
C ALA A 8 12.81 8.93 -7.13
N ALA A 9 12.11 7.90 -6.67
CA ALA A 9 12.44 6.51 -7.00
C ALA A 9 12.07 6.13 -8.44
N VAL A 10 10.93 6.61 -8.95
CA VAL A 10 10.50 6.35 -10.34
C VAL A 10 11.27 7.23 -11.33
N SER A 11 11.53 8.50 -11.00
CA SER A 11 12.26 9.43 -11.85
C SER A 11 13.75 9.10 -11.96
N VAL A 12 14.41 8.68 -10.88
CA VAL A 12 15.84 8.33 -10.90
C VAL A 12 16.07 7.02 -11.68
N MET A 13 15.14 6.07 -11.68
CA MET A 13 15.27 4.85 -12.49
C MET A 13 14.98 5.07 -13.98
N MET A 14 14.22 6.11 -14.37
CA MET A 14 13.86 6.36 -15.76
C MET A 14 14.81 7.34 -16.47
N ILE A 15 15.43 8.28 -15.75
CA ILE A 15 16.33 9.27 -16.37
C ILE A 15 17.66 8.62 -16.80
N ALA A 16 18.10 7.54 -16.15
CA ALA A 16 19.32 6.83 -16.56
C ALA A 16 19.13 5.94 -17.80
N SER A 17 17.89 5.66 -18.24
CA SER A 17 17.60 4.83 -19.42
C SER A 17 17.01 5.60 -20.60
N VAL A 18 16.77 6.91 -20.47
CA VAL A 18 16.30 7.79 -21.56
C VAL A 18 17.48 8.53 -22.23
N SER A 19 18.63 7.90 -22.34
CA SER A 19 19.40 8.10 -23.55
C SER A 19 18.71 7.26 -24.62
N VAL A 20 17.65 7.79 -25.20
CA VAL A 20 17.13 7.28 -26.46
C VAL A 20 18.23 7.57 -27.50
N GLN A 21 19.25 6.78 -27.46
CA GLN A 21 19.91 6.46 -28.73
C GLN A 21 18.87 5.63 -29.48
N ALA A 22 18.32 6.24 -30.51
CA ALA A 22 17.56 5.54 -31.53
C ALA A 22 18.50 4.53 -32.21
N GLN A 23 18.80 3.46 -31.54
CA GLN A 23 19.63 2.36 -32.01
C GLN A 23 18.78 1.13 -32.08
N THR A 24 18.03 1.18 -33.10
CA THR A 24 17.26 0.10 -33.64
C THR A 24 18.18 -0.86 -34.37
N GLY A 25 18.01 -2.17 -34.13
CA GLY A 25 18.74 -3.20 -34.87
C GLY A 25 18.59 -3.16 -36.38
N GLY A 26 17.74 -2.27 -36.92
CA GLY A 26 17.65 -1.96 -38.37
C GLY A 26 18.82 -1.18 -38.95
N THR A 27 19.75 -0.75 -38.12
CA THR A 27 20.92 0.01 -38.56
C THR A 27 22.00 -0.81 -39.29
N ARG A 28 22.08 -2.13 -39.02
CA ARG A 28 23.15 -2.95 -39.65
C ARG A 28 23.10 -2.98 -41.16
N ASP A 29 21.92 -3.10 -41.76
CA ASP A 29 21.81 -3.12 -43.23
C ASP A 29 21.78 -1.74 -43.85
N ARG A 30 21.35 -0.70 -43.13
CA ARG A 30 21.41 0.70 -43.60
C ARG A 30 22.83 1.28 -43.56
N LEU A 31 23.61 0.96 -42.51
CA LEU A 31 24.99 1.45 -42.40
C LEU A 31 25.94 0.91 -43.45
N LYS A 32 25.60 -0.20 -44.14
CA LYS A 32 26.35 -0.67 -45.31
C LYS A 32 26.15 0.16 -46.57
N ALA A 33 25.09 0.97 -46.62
CA ALA A 33 24.73 1.76 -47.80
C ALA A 33 24.96 3.27 -47.66
N GLU A 34 25.14 3.79 -46.44
CA GLU A 34 25.33 5.22 -46.18
C GLU A 34 26.71 5.48 -45.59
N LYS A 35 27.38 6.57 -46.09
CA LYS A 35 28.65 7.05 -45.53
C LYS A 35 28.41 7.62 -44.14
N CYS A 36 29.05 7.06 -43.14
CA CYS A 36 29.06 7.61 -41.80
C CYS A 36 30.12 8.70 -41.69
N TYR A 37 29.75 9.81 -41.05
CA TYR A 37 30.65 10.92 -40.81
C TYR A 37 30.85 11.11 -39.30
N THR A 38 32.08 11.42 -38.89
CA THR A 38 32.34 11.90 -37.53
C THR A 38 31.84 13.33 -37.37
N ALA A 39 31.84 13.86 -36.15
CA ALA A 39 31.49 15.25 -35.87
C ALA A 39 32.42 16.24 -36.63
N GLU A 40 33.64 15.79 -37.01
CA GLU A 40 34.59 16.57 -37.83
C GLU A 40 34.45 16.35 -39.33
N GLY A 41 33.40 15.68 -39.80
CA GLY A 41 33.09 15.46 -41.19
C GLY A 41 33.95 14.39 -41.89
N LYS A 42 34.71 13.58 -41.18
CA LYS A 42 35.51 12.48 -41.74
C LYS A 42 34.66 11.20 -41.88
N VAL A 43 34.90 10.45 -42.96
CA VAL A 43 34.28 9.14 -43.16
C VAL A 43 34.76 8.19 -42.07
N ALA A 44 33.86 7.68 -41.28
CA ALA A 44 34.15 6.73 -40.22
C ALA A 44 33.83 5.30 -40.64
N ASP A 45 34.47 4.34 -40.00
CA ASP A 45 34.14 2.93 -40.15
C ASP A 45 32.77 2.66 -39.52
N CYS A 46 31.76 2.54 -40.35
CA CYS A 46 30.37 2.31 -39.93
C CYS A 46 30.19 0.97 -39.24
N GLU A 47 31.02 -0.04 -39.52
CA GLU A 47 30.99 -1.32 -38.80
C GLU A 47 31.53 -1.19 -37.37
N ALA A 48 32.57 -0.39 -37.16
CA ALA A 48 33.09 -0.13 -35.81
C ALA A 48 32.12 0.73 -34.99
N GLN A 49 31.49 1.74 -35.60
CA GLN A 49 30.43 2.51 -34.93
C GLN A 49 29.17 1.67 -34.67
N ALA A 50 28.76 0.80 -35.59
CA ALA A 50 27.65 -0.12 -35.39
C ALA A 50 27.96 -1.17 -34.31
N LYS A 51 29.21 -1.66 -34.22
CA LYS A 51 29.65 -2.54 -33.12
C LYS A 51 29.72 -1.82 -31.79
N ALA A 52 30.18 -0.58 -31.73
CA ALA A 52 30.19 0.24 -30.54
C ALA A 52 28.76 0.58 -30.07
N ALA A 53 27.87 0.82 -31.04
CA ALA A 53 26.46 1.06 -30.82
C ALA A 53 25.65 -0.21 -30.43
N ALA A 54 26.09 -1.37 -30.95
CA ALA A 54 25.50 -2.68 -30.62
C ALA A 54 25.97 -3.23 -29.24
N ALA A 55 26.97 -2.61 -28.64
CA ALA A 55 27.38 -2.92 -27.26
C ALA A 55 26.53 -2.20 -26.20
N VAL A 56 25.22 -2.13 -26.39
CA VAL A 56 24.31 -1.97 -25.25
C VAL A 56 24.51 -3.21 -24.40
N VAL A 57 25.23 -3.08 -23.30
CA VAL A 57 25.43 -4.17 -22.34
C VAL A 57 24.06 -4.76 -22.01
N ALA A 58 23.88 -6.05 -22.30
CA ALA A 58 22.65 -6.74 -21.99
C ALA A 58 22.42 -6.66 -20.47
N LYS A 59 21.43 -5.90 -20.06
CA LYS A 59 21.07 -5.73 -18.64
C LYS A 59 20.62 -7.07 -18.04
N TYR A 60 20.07 -7.93 -18.89
CA TYR A 60 19.59 -9.26 -18.52
C TYR A 60 20.28 -10.33 -19.39
N PRO A 61 21.56 -10.65 -19.11
CA PRO A 61 22.36 -11.53 -19.98
C PRO A 61 21.86 -12.99 -20.00
N ASN A 62 21.14 -13.38 -18.96
CA ASN A 62 20.58 -14.74 -18.82
C ASN A 62 19.11 -14.82 -19.27
N ALA A 63 18.60 -13.77 -19.94
CA ALA A 63 17.23 -13.78 -20.39
C ALA A 63 16.92 -14.94 -21.33
N THR A 64 15.85 -15.66 -21.04
CA THR A 64 15.43 -16.83 -21.83
C THR A 64 14.71 -16.44 -23.12
N ARG A 65 14.23 -15.20 -23.20
CA ARG A 65 13.55 -14.66 -24.39
C ARG A 65 14.59 -14.30 -25.46
N VAL A 66 14.31 -14.72 -26.70
CA VAL A 66 15.13 -14.33 -27.85
C VAL A 66 14.97 -12.81 -28.07
N GLU A 67 16.09 -12.10 -28.25
CA GLU A 67 16.09 -10.68 -28.57
C GLU A 67 15.39 -10.44 -29.90
N PRO A 68 14.32 -9.63 -29.97
CA PRO A 68 13.64 -9.34 -31.24
C PRO A 68 14.52 -8.51 -32.16
N VAL A 69 14.41 -8.78 -33.45
CA VAL A 69 15.08 -8.01 -34.48
C VAL A 69 14.04 -7.10 -35.13
N LEU A 70 14.26 -5.79 -35.04
CA LEU A 70 13.39 -4.82 -35.72
C LEU A 70 13.43 -5.05 -37.25
N PRO A 71 12.27 -5.33 -37.86
CA PRO A 71 12.21 -5.48 -39.31
C PRO A 71 12.48 -4.13 -40.00
N LYS A 72 12.77 -4.19 -41.32
CA LYS A 72 12.85 -2.99 -42.12
C LYS A 72 11.47 -2.32 -42.16
N THR A 73 11.39 -1.08 -41.65
CA THR A 73 10.10 -0.39 -41.52
C THR A 73 9.44 -0.11 -42.86
N LYS A 74 8.15 -0.38 -42.96
CA LYS A 74 7.29 0.02 -44.09
C LYS A 74 6.55 1.33 -43.78
N ILE A 75 6.54 1.79 -42.54
CA ILE A 75 5.86 2.99 -42.03
C ILE A 75 6.89 4.09 -41.69
N LYS A 76 7.81 4.36 -42.61
CA LYS A 76 8.95 5.23 -42.36
C LYS A 76 8.56 6.61 -41.82
N LYS A 77 7.52 7.23 -42.40
CA LYS A 77 7.05 8.58 -42.00
C LYS A 77 6.57 8.64 -40.57
N GLU A 78 5.71 7.72 -40.17
CA GLU A 78 5.12 7.61 -38.85
C GLU A 78 6.20 7.27 -37.82
N TRP A 79 7.11 6.37 -38.16
CA TRP A 79 8.24 5.97 -37.33
C TRP A 79 9.20 7.13 -37.06
N GLU A 80 9.63 7.85 -38.10
CA GLU A 80 10.52 9.01 -37.96
C GLU A 80 9.89 10.13 -37.15
N ALA A 81 8.57 10.36 -37.32
CA ALA A 81 7.84 11.35 -36.52
C ALA A 81 7.86 10.98 -35.05
N MET A 82 7.62 9.69 -34.69
CA MET A 82 7.67 9.20 -33.33
C MET A 82 9.07 9.34 -32.74
N VAL A 83 10.10 8.95 -33.44
CA VAL A 83 11.51 9.09 -33.01
C VAL A 83 11.86 10.57 -32.79
N LYS A 84 11.43 11.46 -33.67
CA LYS A 84 11.68 12.91 -33.56
C LYS A 84 11.00 13.48 -32.31
N ALA A 85 9.73 13.14 -32.06
CA ALA A 85 8.98 13.60 -30.86
C ALA A 85 9.61 13.06 -29.57
N SER A 86 10.04 11.80 -29.57
CA SER A 86 10.75 11.17 -28.45
C SER A 86 12.05 11.90 -28.11
N ASN A 87 12.88 12.20 -29.12
CA ASN A 87 14.13 12.93 -28.94
C ASN A 87 13.92 14.37 -28.47
N ALA A 88 12.84 15.02 -28.92
CA ALA A 88 12.45 16.35 -28.49
C ALA A 88 11.82 16.38 -27.08
N LYS A 89 11.56 15.22 -26.48
CA LYS A 89 10.81 15.07 -25.20
C LYS A 89 9.43 15.75 -25.25
N ASP A 90 8.83 15.80 -26.42
CA ASP A 90 7.49 16.34 -26.64
C ASP A 90 6.44 15.24 -26.33
N ALA A 91 5.90 15.24 -25.13
CA ALA A 91 4.95 14.21 -24.70
C ALA A 91 3.66 14.19 -25.55
N ALA A 92 3.15 15.35 -25.95
CA ALA A 92 1.93 15.45 -26.76
C ALA A 92 2.18 14.98 -28.19
N GLY A 93 3.26 15.46 -28.83
CA GLY A 93 3.69 15.02 -30.14
C GLY A 93 4.05 13.54 -30.16
N LEU A 94 4.68 13.03 -29.11
CA LEU A 94 5.01 11.62 -28.98
C LEU A 94 3.76 10.73 -28.93
N LYS A 95 2.76 11.13 -28.15
CA LYS A 95 1.47 10.41 -28.09
C LYS A 95 0.76 10.39 -29.43
N ALA A 96 0.73 11.53 -30.14
CA ALA A 96 0.13 11.62 -31.48
C ALA A 96 0.87 10.77 -32.51
N ALA A 97 2.20 10.83 -32.54
CA ALA A 97 3.02 10.06 -33.47
C ALA A 97 2.96 8.55 -33.19
N ALA A 98 2.97 8.13 -31.92
CA ALA A 98 2.80 6.73 -31.55
C ALA A 98 1.41 6.20 -31.95
N ASN A 99 0.34 7.01 -31.81
CA ASN A 99 -0.99 6.65 -32.34
C ASN A 99 -0.97 6.43 -33.86
N ALA A 100 -0.24 7.25 -34.62
CA ALA A 100 -0.12 7.06 -36.05
C ALA A 100 0.59 5.74 -36.41
N VAL A 101 1.63 5.36 -35.66
CA VAL A 101 2.29 4.05 -35.79
C VAL A 101 1.30 2.92 -35.52
N LEU A 102 0.52 3.00 -34.43
CA LEU A 102 -0.46 1.97 -34.04
C LEU A 102 -1.59 1.83 -35.06
N ALA A 103 -1.98 2.93 -35.71
CA ALA A 103 -3.03 2.95 -36.72
C ALA A 103 -2.56 2.46 -38.09
N ALA A 104 -1.25 2.39 -38.34
CA ALA A 104 -0.70 1.98 -39.61
C ALA A 104 -0.88 0.46 -39.83
N PRO A 105 -1.58 0.01 -40.89
CA PRO A 105 -1.86 -1.42 -41.13
C PRO A 105 -0.60 -2.26 -41.29
N GLU A 106 0.45 -1.67 -41.89
CA GLU A 106 1.72 -2.33 -42.16
C GLU A 106 2.71 -2.32 -41.00
N ALA A 107 2.35 -1.72 -39.87
CA ALA A 107 3.19 -1.70 -38.67
C ALA A 107 3.42 -3.12 -38.15
N SER A 108 4.67 -3.50 -37.94
CA SER A 108 5.03 -4.78 -37.33
C SER A 108 4.69 -4.82 -35.83
N ASN A 109 4.74 -6.01 -35.23
CA ASN A 109 4.56 -6.17 -33.79
C ASN A 109 5.66 -5.43 -33.00
N GLU A 110 6.90 -5.39 -33.52
CA GLU A 110 8.00 -4.67 -32.91
C GLU A 110 7.75 -3.15 -32.93
N GLU A 111 7.26 -2.61 -34.03
CA GLU A 111 6.93 -1.20 -34.17
C GLU A 111 5.74 -0.82 -33.27
N LYS A 112 4.71 -1.67 -33.21
CA LYS A 112 3.55 -1.48 -32.29
C LYS A 112 3.97 -1.56 -30.84
N SER A 113 4.84 -2.51 -30.49
CA SER A 113 5.38 -2.67 -29.15
C SER A 113 6.11 -1.41 -28.69
N GLU A 114 6.98 -0.88 -29.58
CA GLU A 114 7.70 0.36 -29.32
C GLU A 114 6.75 1.57 -29.23
N ALA A 115 5.72 1.64 -30.06
CA ALA A 115 4.74 2.72 -30.02
C ALA A 115 3.95 2.74 -28.69
N TYR A 116 3.52 1.58 -28.18
CA TYR A 116 2.91 1.48 -26.84
C TYR A 116 3.89 1.88 -25.73
N PHE A 117 5.16 1.47 -25.86
CA PHE A 117 6.20 1.89 -24.92
C PHE A 117 6.39 3.41 -24.92
N GLN A 118 6.41 4.04 -26.08
CA GLN A 118 6.54 5.49 -26.20
C GLN A 118 5.29 6.22 -25.66
N GLN A 119 4.09 5.68 -25.82
CA GLN A 119 2.89 6.20 -25.17
C GLN A 119 2.96 6.08 -23.65
N TYR A 120 3.50 4.97 -23.14
CA TYR A 120 3.74 4.79 -21.69
C TYR A 120 4.70 5.87 -21.16
N ILE A 121 5.78 6.17 -21.86
CA ILE A 121 6.72 7.26 -21.51
C ILE A 121 6.01 8.63 -21.54
N ALA A 122 5.23 8.89 -22.58
CA ALA A 122 4.45 10.13 -22.69
C ALA A 122 3.43 10.27 -21.55
N GLN A 123 2.78 9.17 -21.15
CA GLN A 123 1.82 9.15 -20.04
C GLN A 123 2.48 9.48 -18.70
N ILE A 124 3.66 8.92 -18.42
CA ILE A 124 4.44 9.24 -17.22
C ILE A 124 4.76 10.73 -17.16
N THR A 125 5.08 11.33 -18.30
CA THR A 125 5.48 12.74 -18.38
C THR A 125 4.29 13.68 -18.22
N SER A 126 3.15 13.35 -18.83
CA SER A 126 1.95 14.21 -18.86
C SER A 126 1.05 14.06 -17.64
N ASP A 127 0.83 12.83 -17.18
CA ASP A 127 -0.01 12.52 -16.01
C ASP A 127 0.55 11.31 -15.26
N PRO A 128 1.52 11.56 -14.40
CA PRO A 128 2.22 10.53 -13.64
C PRO A 128 1.37 9.85 -12.55
N THR A 129 0.17 10.32 -12.31
CA THR A 129 -0.72 9.77 -11.29
C THR A 129 -1.72 8.76 -11.85
N ASN A 130 -1.86 8.67 -13.16
CA ASN A 130 -2.79 7.76 -13.83
C ASN A 130 -2.15 6.37 -14.00
N TYR A 131 -2.06 5.63 -12.88
CA TYR A 131 -1.48 4.29 -12.85
C TYR A 131 -2.23 3.30 -13.76
N ALA A 132 -3.55 3.44 -13.89
CA ALA A 132 -4.36 2.57 -14.73
C ALA A 132 -3.98 2.71 -16.21
N ALA A 133 -3.87 3.94 -16.72
CA ALA A 133 -3.44 4.19 -18.10
C ALA A 133 -2.00 3.70 -18.33
N MET A 134 -1.08 3.97 -17.40
CA MET A 134 0.29 3.47 -17.47
C MET A 134 0.34 1.94 -17.52
N SER A 135 -0.45 1.27 -16.66
CA SER A 135 -0.54 -0.20 -16.62
C SER A 135 -1.03 -0.77 -17.94
N GLN A 136 -2.09 -0.19 -18.52
CA GLN A 136 -2.65 -0.64 -19.79
C GLN A 136 -1.65 -0.49 -20.97
N LEU A 137 -0.96 0.64 -21.04
CA LEU A 137 0.03 0.90 -22.09
C LEU A 137 1.24 -0.04 -21.96
N ALA A 138 1.74 -0.21 -20.74
CA ALA A 138 2.85 -1.12 -20.45
C ALA A 138 2.47 -2.59 -20.77
N GLU A 139 1.28 -3.03 -20.43
CA GLU A 139 0.76 -4.35 -20.79
C GLU A 139 0.70 -4.54 -22.30
N SER A 140 0.16 -3.56 -23.01
CA SER A 140 0.05 -3.61 -24.48
C SER A 140 1.44 -3.73 -25.11
N ALA A 141 2.42 -2.96 -24.63
CA ALA A 141 3.79 -3.03 -25.12
C ALA A 141 4.44 -4.40 -24.89
N VAL A 142 4.26 -4.98 -23.69
CA VAL A 142 4.81 -6.31 -23.35
C VAL A 142 4.13 -7.42 -24.16
N LYS A 143 2.80 -7.36 -24.32
CA LYS A 143 2.00 -8.37 -25.06
C LYS A 143 2.34 -8.43 -26.55
N GLN A 144 2.70 -7.30 -27.18
CA GLN A 144 3.13 -7.29 -28.57
C GLN A 144 4.45 -8.07 -28.78
N GLY A 145 5.27 -8.18 -27.75
CA GLY A 145 6.48 -8.99 -27.77
C GLY A 145 7.66 -8.43 -28.57
N GLY A 146 7.58 -7.21 -29.11
CA GLY A 146 8.57 -6.63 -29.99
C GLY A 146 9.62 -5.73 -29.32
N LEU A 147 9.52 -5.48 -28.01
CA LEU A 147 10.53 -4.69 -27.30
C LEU A 147 11.85 -5.44 -27.14
N SER A 148 12.98 -4.73 -27.15
CA SER A 148 14.26 -5.30 -26.73
C SER A 148 14.15 -5.91 -25.34
N ASN A 149 14.97 -6.92 -25.02
CA ASN A 149 14.94 -7.60 -23.74
C ASN A 149 15.11 -6.61 -22.57
N ASN A 150 16.00 -5.63 -22.70
CA ASN A 150 16.18 -4.62 -21.66
C ASN A 150 14.87 -3.86 -21.38
N LYS A 151 14.20 -3.34 -22.42
CA LYS A 151 12.93 -2.61 -22.29
C LYS A 151 11.79 -3.52 -21.80
N HIS A 152 11.71 -4.73 -22.36
CA HIS A 152 10.68 -5.70 -22.04
C HIS A 152 10.68 -6.05 -20.55
N TYR A 153 11.84 -6.41 -20.01
CA TYR A 153 11.95 -6.81 -18.62
C TYR A 153 11.90 -5.64 -17.64
N ASP A 154 12.45 -4.48 -18.01
CA ASP A 154 12.24 -3.26 -17.21
C ASP A 154 10.76 -2.91 -17.11
N LEU A 155 10.00 -3.07 -18.20
CA LEU A 155 8.58 -2.81 -18.22
C LEU A 155 7.77 -3.85 -17.42
N MET A 156 8.15 -5.14 -17.49
CA MET A 156 7.54 -6.20 -16.65
C MET A 156 7.76 -5.92 -15.17
N ARG A 157 8.95 -5.51 -14.77
CA ARG A 157 9.26 -5.09 -13.40
C ARG A 157 8.39 -3.91 -12.95
N ASN A 158 8.22 -2.90 -13.81
CA ASN A 158 7.36 -1.76 -13.55
C ASN A 158 5.87 -2.13 -13.50
N LEU A 159 5.42 -3.05 -14.37
CA LEU A 159 4.06 -3.59 -14.32
C LEU A 159 3.73 -4.21 -12.96
N GLY A 160 4.65 -4.95 -12.37
CA GLY A 160 4.47 -5.48 -11.02
C GLY A 160 4.13 -4.38 -10.01
N LEU A 161 4.84 -3.24 -10.05
CA LEU A 161 4.56 -2.10 -9.18
C LEU A 161 3.23 -1.41 -9.52
N LEU A 162 2.94 -1.18 -10.80
CA LEU A 162 1.70 -0.56 -11.25
C LEU A 162 0.48 -1.38 -10.82
N LYS A 163 0.53 -2.71 -10.96
CA LYS A 163 -0.53 -3.62 -10.54
C LYS A 163 -0.72 -3.62 -9.01
N ILE A 164 0.34 -3.46 -8.22
CA ILE A 164 0.24 -3.28 -6.75
C ILE A 164 -0.52 -2.00 -6.41
N ASN A 165 -0.21 -0.89 -7.09
CA ASN A 165 -0.90 0.39 -6.88
C ASN A 165 -2.38 0.31 -7.25
N ASP A 166 -2.73 -0.48 -8.26
CA ASP A 166 -4.11 -0.77 -8.67
C ASP A 166 -4.78 -1.85 -7.76
N LYS A 167 -4.08 -2.33 -6.73
CA LYS A 167 -4.52 -3.42 -5.84
C LYS A 167 -4.76 -4.77 -6.55
N LYS A 168 -4.22 -4.96 -7.75
CA LYS A 168 -4.28 -6.18 -8.54
C LYS A 168 -3.09 -7.10 -8.23
N TYR A 169 -3.04 -7.57 -6.98
CA TYR A 169 -1.87 -8.25 -6.42
C TYR A 169 -1.53 -9.57 -7.12
N ALA A 170 -2.54 -10.32 -7.58
CA ALA A 170 -2.32 -11.57 -8.33
C ALA A 170 -1.65 -11.31 -9.69
N GLU A 171 -2.11 -10.30 -10.43
CA GLU A 171 -1.51 -9.89 -11.69
C GLU A 171 -0.09 -9.34 -11.48
N ALA A 172 0.13 -8.61 -10.37
CA ALA A 172 1.47 -8.14 -10.00
C ALA A 172 2.46 -9.31 -9.84
N LEU A 173 2.03 -10.37 -9.13
CA LEU A 173 2.86 -11.57 -8.94
C LEU A 173 3.15 -12.29 -10.26
N GLU A 174 2.21 -12.33 -11.19
CA GLU A 174 2.44 -12.93 -12.51
C GLU A 174 3.60 -12.25 -13.23
N TYR A 175 3.58 -10.92 -13.36
CA TYR A 175 4.66 -10.18 -14.01
C TYR A 175 5.99 -10.28 -13.27
N LEU A 176 5.99 -10.19 -11.94
CA LEU A 176 7.20 -10.25 -11.14
C LEU A 176 7.82 -11.66 -11.12
N ASN A 177 6.99 -12.72 -11.14
CA ASN A 177 7.46 -14.10 -11.24
C ASN A 177 8.04 -14.36 -12.61
N ARG A 178 7.38 -13.95 -13.68
CA ARG A 178 7.89 -14.04 -15.04
C ARG A 178 9.24 -13.32 -15.17
N PHE A 179 9.33 -12.09 -14.67
CA PHE A 179 10.58 -11.34 -14.63
C PHE A 179 11.71 -12.17 -13.99
N THR A 180 11.49 -12.69 -12.77
CA THR A 180 12.53 -13.46 -12.08
C THR A 180 12.87 -14.77 -12.78
N THR A 181 11.89 -15.48 -13.33
CA THR A 181 12.10 -16.75 -14.02
C THR A 181 12.78 -16.56 -15.38
N GLU A 182 12.33 -15.57 -16.14
CA GLU A 182 12.82 -15.34 -17.50
C GLU A 182 14.20 -14.67 -17.54
N THR A 183 14.56 -13.88 -16.52
CA THR A 183 15.85 -13.17 -16.44
C THR A 183 16.90 -13.86 -15.57
N GLY A 184 16.47 -14.75 -14.68
CA GLY A 184 17.33 -15.32 -13.63
C GLY A 184 17.68 -14.34 -12.51
N VAL A 185 17.16 -13.12 -12.51
CA VAL A 185 17.43 -12.10 -11.48
C VAL A 185 16.63 -12.44 -10.22
N SER A 186 17.32 -12.82 -9.16
CA SER A 186 16.70 -13.24 -7.89
C SER A 186 16.94 -12.28 -6.71
N ASP A 187 17.80 -11.28 -6.88
CA ASP A 187 18.30 -10.38 -5.84
C ASP A 187 17.95 -8.89 -6.08
N ASP A 188 17.03 -8.60 -7.01
CA ASP A 188 16.48 -7.25 -7.16
C ASP A 188 15.60 -6.90 -5.96
N LEU A 189 16.09 -6.02 -5.10
CA LEU A 189 15.41 -5.60 -3.87
C LEU A 189 13.98 -5.08 -4.13
N GLN A 190 13.78 -4.30 -5.21
CA GLN A 190 12.45 -3.76 -5.52
C GLN A 190 11.47 -4.85 -5.96
N VAL A 191 11.94 -5.81 -6.74
CA VAL A 191 11.14 -6.99 -7.15
C VAL A 191 10.78 -7.82 -5.93
N LEU A 192 11.74 -8.13 -5.06
CA LEU A 192 11.50 -8.89 -3.83
C LEU A 192 10.51 -8.18 -2.90
N LYS A 193 10.68 -6.88 -2.69
CA LYS A 193 9.77 -6.07 -1.90
C LYS A 193 8.34 -6.09 -2.47
N ASN A 194 8.20 -5.93 -3.79
CA ASN A 194 6.90 -5.94 -4.45
C ASN A 194 6.25 -7.33 -4.43
N LYS A 195 7.01 -8.41 -4.65
CA LYS A 195 6.50 -9.79 -4.50
C LYS A 195 6.07 -10.08 -3.07
N GLY A 196 6.87 -9.67 -2.10
CA GLY A 196 6.55 -9.80 -0.69
C GLY A 196 5.27 -9.06 -0.31
N ASN A 197 5.12 -7.81 -0.75
CA ASN A 197 3.91 -7.02 -0.53
C ASN A 197 2.68 -7.67 -1.18
N ALA A 198 2.79 -8.11 -2.44
CA ALA A 198 1.68 -8.75 -3.13
C ALA A 198 1.25 -10.06 -2.44
N ASN A 199 2.19 -10.91 -2.03
CA ASN A 199 1.91 -12.13 -1.27
C ASN A 199 1.25 -11.80 0.08
N TYR A 200 1.76 -10.81 0.81
CA TYR A 200 1.19 -10.36 2.07
C TYR A 200 -0.26 -9.89 1.90
N ARG A 201 -0.55 -9.07 0.87
CA ARG A 201 -1.90 -8.57 0.59
C ARG A 201 -2.89 -9.65 0.16
N LEU A 202 -2.40 -10.74 -0.41
CA LEU A 202 -3.18 -11.94 -0.76
C LEU A 202 -3.28 -12.95 0.39
N ALA A 203 -2.81 -12.59 1.60
CA ALA A 203 -2.72 -13.47 2.76
C ALA A 203 -1.90 -14.76 2.53
N LYS A 204 -1.02 -14.78 1.53
CA LYS A 204 -0.04 -15.85 1.27
C LYS A 204 1.19 -15.62 2.15
N TYR A 205 0.99 -15.76 3.46
CA TYR A 205 2.00 -15.39 4.46
C TYR A 205 3.29 -16.21 4.38
N PRO A 206 3.28 -17.54 4.13
CA PRO A 206 4.51 -18.30 3.94
C PRO A 206 5.37 -17.80 2.78
N GLU A 207 4.75 -17.48 1.62
CA GLU A 207 5.43 -16.94 0.45
C GLU A 207 5.90 -15.49 0.68
N ALA A 208 5.11 -14.71 1.44
CA ALA A 208 5.51 -13.38 1.87
C ALA A 208 6.76 -13.45 2.75
N ILE A 209 6.81 -14.35 3.75
CA ILE A 209 7.97 -14.56 4.62
C ILE A 209 9.21 -14.92 3.79
N ALA A 210 9.11 -15.90 2.90
CA ALA A 210 10.24 -16.33 2.07
C ALA A 210 10.85 -15.18 1.27
N THR A 211 9.99 -14.36 0.67
CA THR A 211 10.41 -13.23 -0.18
C THR A 211 10.89 -12.03 0.64
N LEU A 212 10.14 -11.65 1.69
CA LEU A 212 10.46 -10.49 2.53
C LEU A 212 11.71 -10.71 3.38
N LYS A 213 11.99 -11.95 3.82
CA LYS A 213 13.22 -12.28 4.54
C LYS A 213 14.46 -12.00 3.69
N THR A 214 14.43 -12.38 2.41
CA THR A 214 15.50 -12.06 1.46
C THR A 214 15.61 -10.55 1.25
N ALA A 215 14.47 -9.88 1.03
CA ALA A 215 14.43 -8.42 0.88
C ALA A 215 14.99 -7.70 2.11
N TYR A 216 14.62 -8.13 3.32
CA TYR A 216 15.10 -7.57 4.59
C TYR A 216 16.62 -7.70 4.76
N THR A 217 17.16 -8.86 4.38
CA THR A 217 18.61 -9.12 4.44
C THR A 217 19.37 -8.21 3.46
N LEU A 218 18.90 -8.08 2.22
CA LEU A 218 19.50 -7.20 1.19
C LEU A 218 19.41 -5.73 1.56
N ASP A 219 18.29 -5.32 2.10
CA ASP A 219 18.01 -3.95 2.53
C ASP A 219 18.73 -3.57 3.84
N LYS A 220 19.29 -4.56 4.54
CA LYS A 220 19.91 -4.40 5.88
C LYS A 220 18.98 -3.72 6.88
N GLY A 221 17.67 -3.99 6.78
CA GLY A 221 16.64 -3.39 7.61
C GLY A 221 16.42 -1.89 7.37
N ALA A 222 16.81 -1.36 6.21
CA ALA A 222 16.69 0.07 5.93
C ALA A 222 15.23 0.52 5.71
N ASP A 223 14.38 -0.30 5.09
CA ASP A 223 12.97 0.02 4.86
C ASP A 223 12.08 -0.60 5.97
N PRO A 224 11.48 0.21 6.85
CA PRO A 224 10.63 -0.29 7.92
C PRO A 224 9.41 -1.08 7.40
N ASN A 225 8.92 -0.80 6.20
CA ASN A 225 7.77 -1.51 5.65
C ASN A 225 8.09 -2.98 5.36
N ILE A 226 9.32 -3.30 4.95
CA ILE A 226 9.75 -4.69 4.77
C ILE A 226 9.71 -5.41 6.12
N ALA A 227 10.29 -4.80 7.16
CA ALA A 227 10.30 -5.36 8.51
C ALA A 227 8.88 -5.57 9.05
N ILE A 228 8.00 -4.57 8.91
CA ILE A 228 6.60 -4.61 9.37
C ILE A 228 5.82 -5.73 8.69
N MET A 229 5.87 -5.82 7.36
CA MET A 229 5.19 -6.89 6.63
C MET A 229 5.73 -8.28 6.97
N LEU A 230 7.04 -8.40 7.19
CA LEU A 230 7.69 -9.65 7.58
C LEU A 230 7.25 -10.07 8.99
N MET A 231 7.26 -9.15 9.96
CA MET A 231 6.81 -9.41 11.33
C MET A 231 5.33 -9.80 11.37
N ASP A 232 4.46 -9.08 10.66
CA ASP A 232 3.04 -9.42 10.64
C ASP A 232 2.80 -10.78 9.98
N SER A 233 3.51 -11.09 8.90
CA SER A 233 3.44 -12.42 8.27
C SER A 233 3.88 -13.53 9.22
N TYR A 234 4.92 -13.32 10.03
CA TYR A 234 5.33 -14.26 11.08
C TYR A 234 4.25 -14.42 12.16
N ASN A 235 3.63 -13.31 12.59
CA ASN A 235 2.54 -13.34 13.57
C ASN A 235 1.32 -14.11 13.03
N LYS A 236 0.93 -13.89 11.77
CA LYS A 236 -0.18 -14.59 11.11
C LYS A 236 0.05 -16.09 10.94
N THR A 237 1.31 -16.51 10.90
CA THR A 237 1.72 -17.93 10.83
C THR A 237 2.10 -18.52 12.19
N GLY A 238 1.85 -17.80 13.29
CA GLY A 238 2.14 -18.27 14.66
C GLY A 238 3.61 -18.19 15.08
N GLN A 239 4.50 -17.67 14.24
CA GLN A 239 5.94 -17.59 14.46
C GLN A 239 6.34 -16.33 15.25
N LYS A 240 5.72 -16.14 16.43
CA LYS A 240 5.88 -14.92 17.27
C LYS A 240 7.33 -14.63 17.67
N ALA A 241 8.15 -15.68 17.90
CA ALA A 241 9.55 -15.50 18.26
C ALA A 241 10.37 -14.81 17.15
N GLU A 242 10.12 -15.19 15.89
CA GLU A 242 10.77 -14.56 14.73
C GLU A 242 10.32 -13.12 14.53
N ALA A 243 9.02 -12.84 14.72
CA ALA A 243 8.51 -11.47 14.67
C ALA A 243 9.19 -10.57 15.71
N ASN A 244 9.31 -11.05 16.96
CA ASN A 244 9.98 -10.31 18.02
C ASN A 244 11.47 -10.09 17.73
N ARG A 245 12.16 -11.11 17.16
CA ARG A 245 13.57 -10.99 16.79
C ARG A 245 13.80 -9.87 15.76
N ILE A 246 12.95 -9.77 14.73
CA ILE A 246 13.02 -8.68 13.76
C ILE A 246 12.81 -7.31 14.44
N ALA A 247 11.81 -7.21 15.34
CA ALA A 247 11.55 -5.98 16.08
C ALA A 247 12.77 -5.55 16.92
N GLU A 248 13.41 -6.48 17.60
CA GLU A 248 14.61 -6.22 18.42
C GLU A 248 15.81 -5.80 17.57
N GLU A 249 16.03 -6.45 16.43
CA GLU A 249 17.10 -6.07 15.49
C GLU A 249 16.92 -4.65 14.99
N VAL A 250 15.70 -4.29 14.56
CA VAL A 250 15.42 -2.91 14.09
C VAL A 250 15.56 -1.91 15.23
N ALA A 251 15.06 -2.23 16.43
CA ALA A 251 15.19 -1.36 17.60
C ALA A 251 16.66 -1.11 17.97
N LYS A 252 17.49 -2.15 17.95
CA LYS A 252 18.92 -2.03 18.22
C LYS A 252 19.66 -1.18 17.20
N THR A 253 19.40 -1.40 15.90
CA THR A 253 20.03 -0.64 14.82
C THR A 253 19.61 0.83 14.86
N ALA A 254 18.31 1.08 15.09
CA ALA A 254 17.78 2.42 15.16
C ALA A 254 18.26 3.19 16.40
N SER A 255 18.46 2.50 17.55
CA SER A 255 19.02 3.12 18.75
C SER A 255 20.46 3.59 18.53
N ALA A 256 21.27 2.85 17.79
CA ALA A 256 22.61 3.27 17.41
C ALA A 256 22.59 4.51 16.50
N GLY A 257 21.68 4.57 15.52
CA GLY A 257 21.47 5.73 14.66
C GLY A 257 20.97 6.95 15.44
N ALA A 258 20.02 6.75 16.35
CA ALA A 258 19.47 7.81 17.21
C ALA A 258 20.54 8.42 18.11
N ALA A 259 21.43 7.61 18.67
CA ALA A 259 22.57 8.08 19.46
C ALA A 259 23.54 8.95 18.63
N ALA A 260 23.58 8.75 17.32
CA ALA A 260 24.32 9.60 16.37
C ALA A 260 23.52 10.83 15.87
N GLY A 261 22.31 11.08 16.40
CA GLY A 261 21.46 12.20 16.02
C GLY A 261 20.59 11.99 14.78
N ASP A 262 20.49 10.77 14.28
CA ASP A 262 19.65 10.41 13.12
C ASP A 262 18.19 10.24 13.52
N SER A 263 17.37 11.28 13.27
CA SER A 263 15.93 11.23 13.53
C SER A 263 15.18 10.26 12.61
N SER A 264 15.73 9.95 11.43
CA SER A 264 15.11 8.96 10.53
C SER A 264 15.20 7.55 11.12
N ALA A 265 16.25 7.26 11.85
CA ALA A 265 16.40 6.01 12.61
C ALA A 265 15.36 5.92 13.75
N GLN A 266 15.10 7.03 14.48
CA GLN A 266 14.07 7.07 15.52
C GLN A 266 12.66 6.88 14.94
N VAL A 267 12.34 7.50 13.81
CA VAL A 267 11.06 7.30 13.11
C VAL A 267 10.87 5.83 12.70
N LYS A 268 11.91 5.21 12.13
CA LYS A 268 11.88 3.79 11.80
C LYS A 268 11.61 2.92 13.04
N GLN A 269 12.30 3.20 14.14
CA GLN A 269 12.12 2.50 15.41
C GLN A 269 10.68 2.64 15.93
N LEU A 270 10.11 3.84 15.90
CA LEU A 270 8.72 4.11 16.26
C LEU A 270 7.76 3.22 15.47
N LEU A 271 7.87 3.25 14.14
CA LEU A 271 6.98 2.50 13.25
C LEU A 271 7.05 0.98 13.50
N VAL A 272 8.26 0.45 13.65
CA VAL A 272 8.46 -0.98 13.89
C VAL A 272 7.97 -1.41 15.27
N LEU A 273 8.28 -0.65 16.32
CA LEU A 273 7.84 -0.96 17.68
C LEU A 273 6.31 -0.89 17.85
N ALA A 274 5.67 0.11 17.23
CA ALA A 274 4.20 0.21 17.23
C ALA A 274 3.55 -1.00 16.54
N ASN A 275 4.08 -1.41 15.39
CA ASN A 275 3.60 -2.61 14.70
C ASN A 275 3.92 -3.93 15.44
N ALA A 276 5.01 -3.99 16.18
CA ALA A 276 5.34 -5.09 17.07
C ALA A 276 4.52 -5.10 18.36
N LYS A 277 3.58 -4.16 18.53
CA LYS A 277 2.75 -3.96 19.73
C LYS A 277 3.57 -3.68 21.00
N GLN A 278 4.82 -3.19 20.83
CA GLN A 278 5.65 -2.74 21.94
C GLN A 278 5.33 -1.28 22.26
N TYR A 279 4.05 -1.03 22.61
CA TYR A 279 3.47 0.30 22.70
C TYR A 279 4.15 1.23 23.69
N ASP A 280 4.58 0.72 24.86
CA ASP A 280 5.33 1.52 25.83
C ASP A 280 6.63 2.09 25.29
N LYS A 281 7.36 1.29 24.50
CA LYS A 281 8.60 1.73 23.88
C LYS A 281 8.33 2.69 22.73
N ALA A 282 7.31 2.38 21.91
CA ALA A 282 6.90 3.23 20.80
C ALA A 282 6.41 4.60 21.29
N ALA A 283 5.62 4.65 22.37
CA ALA A 283 5.15 5.89 22.98
C ALA A 283 6.30 6.80 23.44
N LYS A 284 7.34 6.24 24.07
CA LYS A 284 8.53 7.00 24.48
C LYS A 284 9.27 7.62 23.29
N ILE A 285 9.46 6.85 22.21
CA ILE A 285 10.10 7.37 20.99
C ILE A 285 9.23 8.45 20.34
N PHE A 286 7.90 8.24 20.35
CA PHE A 286 6.98 9.24 19.84
C PHE A 286 7.05 10.55 20.64
N ASP A 287 7.08 10.48 21.98
CA ASP A 287 7.23 11.65 22.84
C ASP A 287 8.48 12.48 22.47
N GLU A 288 9.62 11.81 22.25
CA GLU A 288 10.86 12.47 21.85
C GLU A 288 10.78 13.13 20.48
N LEU A 289 10.27 12.41 19.48
CA LEU A 289 10.11 12.93 18.11
C LEU A 289 9.10 14.07 18.06
N TYR A 290 7.99 13.93 18.78
CA TYR A 290 6.94 14.94 18.85
C TYR A 290 7.46 16.23 19.49
N ALA A 291 8.20 16.14 20.61
CA ALA A 291 8.81 17.30 21.26
C ALA A 291 9.81 18.06 20.36
N LYS A 292 10.44 17.36 19.41
CA LYS A 292 11.36 17.94 18.42
C LYS A 292 10.64 18.43 17.15
N GLY A 293 9.31 18.31 17.05
CA GLY A 293 8.55 18.67 15.85
C GLY A 293 8.84 17.77 14.63
N GLN A 294 9.26 16.54 14.87
CA GLN A 294 9.70 15.60 13.82
C GLN A 294 8.63 14.60 13.40
N ILE A 295 7.37 14.78 13.83
CA ILE A 295 6.21 14.01 13.40
C ILE A 295 5.53 14.74 12.24
N ALA A 296 5.53 14.15 11.04
CA ALA A 296 5.16 14.86 9.82
C ALA A 296 4.07 14.17 8.97
N ASN A 297 3.93 12.86 9.04
CA ASN A 297 3.04 12.12 8.14
C ASN A 297 2.07 11.17 8.88
N LEU A 298 1.08 10.67 8.15
CA LEU A 298 0.01 9.83 8.70
C LEU A 298 0.56 8.61 9.48
N ALA A 299 1.55 7.90 8.94
CA ALA A 299 2.05 6.68 9.58
C ALA A 299 2.71 6.98 10.93
N GLU A 300 3.39 8.11 11.06
CA GLU A 300 4.01 8.56 12.31
C GLU A 300 2.95 8.97 13.34
N TYR A 301 1.93 9.76 12.92
CA TYR A 301 0.80 10.09 13.79
C TYR A 301 0.06 8.82 14.26
N GLU A 302 -0.19 7.88 13.33
CA GLU A 302 -0.85 6.61 13.61
C GLU A 302 -0.08 5.76 14.62
N ALA A 303 1.24 5.61 14.44
CA ALA A 303 2.08 4.92 15.39
C ALA A 303 2.02 5.57 16.79
N GLY A 304 1.94 6.90 16.86
CA GLY A 304 1.83 7.65 18.12
C GLY A 304 0.50 7.43 18.82
N TYR A 305 -0.62 7.77 18.17
CA TYR A 305 -1.92 7.70 18.85
C TYR A 305 -2.36 6.26 19.14
N VAL A 306 -2.01 5.29 18.27
CA VAL A 306 -2.25 3.87 18.57
C VAL A 306 -1.43 3.44 19.77
N SER A 307 -0.15 3.80 19.86
CA SER A 307 0.67 3.45 21.01
C SER A 307 0.11 4.05 22.28
N TYR A 308 -0.30 5.32 22.28
CA TYR A 308 -0.90 5.96 23.43
C TYR A 308 -2.21 5.30 23.87
N SER A 309 -3.05 4.86 22.95
CA SER A 309 -4.33 4.22 23.28
C SER A 309 -4.18 2.86 23.98
N TYR A 310 -3.00 2.23 23.87
CA TYR A 310 -2.69 0.97 24.57
C TYR A 310 -1.79 1.13 25.79
N VAL A 311 -1.34 2.35 26.11
CA VAL A 311 -0.51 2.63 27.29
C VAL A 311 -1.35 3.36 28.33
N SER A 312 -1.63 2.70 29.44
CA SER A 312 -2.44 3.26 30.54
C SER A 312 -1.93 4.62 30.98
N GLY A 313 -2.83 5.59 31.09
CA GLY A 313 -2.53 6.98 31.46
C GLY A 313 -2.02 7.86 30.31
N LYS A 314 -2.03 7.34 29.07
CA LYS A 314 -1.68 8.10 27.85
C LYS A 314 -2.90 8.43 26.98
N GLU A 315 -4.10 8.16 27.42
CA GLU A 315 -5.35 8.34 26.66
C GLU A 315 -5.57 9.83 26.31
N ALA A 316 -5.26 10.74 27.23
CA ALA A 316 -5.35 12.18 26.97
C ALA A 316 -4.37 12.64 25.87
N GLN A 317 -3.19 12.02 25.78
CA GLN A 317 -2.24 12.25 24.70
C GLN A 317 -2.76 11.69 23.36
N ALA A 318 -3.41 10.52 23.37
CA ALA A 318 -4.04 9.97 22.16
C ALA A 318 -5.10 10.93 21.62
N ILE A 319 -5.99 11.46 22.48
CA ILE A 319 -6.98 12.48 22.12
C ILE A 319 -6.31 13.70 21.47
N LYS A 320 -5.27 14.22 22.12
CA LYS A 320 -4.54 15.39 21.63
C LYS A 320 -3.96 15.17 20.23
N ILE A 321 -3.26 14.05 20.02
CA ILE A 321 -2.58 13.74 18.75
C ILE A 321 -3.57 13.48 17.63
N ILE A 322 -4.68 12.76 17.88
CA ILE A 322 -5.73 12.54 16.89
C ILE A 322 -6.35 13.88 16.47
N ASN A 323 -6.76 14.71 17.44
CA ASN A 323 -7.40 16.00 17.12
C ASN A 323 -6.45 16.96 16.38
N GLU A 324 -5.18 16.99 16.77
CA GLU A 324 -4.15 17.77 16.07
C GLU A 324 -3.94 17.29 14.64
N GLY A 325 -3.80 15.99 14.44
CA GLY A 325 -3.61 15.39 13.12
C GLY A 325 -4.81 15.60 12.19
N MET A 326 -6.04 15.54 12.73
CA MET A 326 -7.26 15.89 12.00
C MET A 326 -7.28 17.39 11.64
N GLY A 327 -6.97 18.27 12.60
CA GLY A 327 -6.92 19.72 12.38
C GLY A 327 -5.89 20.13 11.32
N LYS A 328 -4.77 19.42 11.25
CA LYS A 328 -3.74 19.60 10.21
C LYS A 328 -4.07 18.92 8.87
N GLY A 329 -5.17 18.18 8.78
CA GLY A 329 -5.54 17.39 7.60
C GLY A 329 -4.60 16.22 7.29
N VAL A 330 -3.72 15.84 8.24
CA VAL A 330 -2.83 14.69 8.12
C VAL A 330 -3.59 13.40 8.37
N ILE A 331 -4.47 13.37 9.39
CA ILE A 331 -5.38 12.27 9.68
C ILE A 331 -6.72 12.56 8.99
N LYS A 332 -7.10 11.66 8.09
CA LYS A 332 -8.48 11.61 7.57
C LYS A 332 -9.23 10.60 8.43
N PRO A 333 -10.15 11.06 9.30
CA PRO A 333 -10.77 10.15 10.24
C PRO A 333 -11.67 9.15 9.52
N ASP A 334 -11.52 7.90 9.89
CA ASP A 334 -12.38 6.78 9.54
C ASP A 334 -13.03 6.21 10.81
N ALA A 335 -13.79 5.14 10.69
CA ALA A 335 -14.44 4.48 11.81
C ALA A 335 -13.44 4.02 12.89
N THR A 336 -12.23 3.60 12.49
CA THR A 336 -11.18 3.13 13.41
C THR A 336 -10.60 4.29 14.22
N VAL A 337 -10.31 5.41 13.58
CA VAL A 337 -9.80 6.62 14.26
C VAL A 337 -10.81 7.14 15.27
N TYR A 338 -12.10 7.23 14.88
CA TYR A 338 -13.15 7.66 15.80
C TYR A 338 -13.38 6.67 16.95
N ASN A 339 -13.22 5.36 16.73
CA ASN A 339 -13.28 4.38 17.80
C ASN A 339 -12.15 4.56 18.82
N ILE A 340 -10.91 4.75 18.39
CA ILE A 340 -9.78 5.00 19.28
C ILE A 340 -10.00 6.30 20.07
N LEU A 341 -10.48 7.34 19.40
CA LEU A 341 -10.80 8.62 20.02
C LEU A 341 -11.90 8.46 21.07
N ALA A 342 -12.96 7.72 20.76
CA ALA A 342 -14.07 7.43 21.66
C ALA A 342 -13.62 6.64 22.90
N GLN A 343 -12.84 5.58 22.71
CA GLN A 343 -12.25 4.82 23.81
C GLN A 343 -11.38 5.71 24.72
N SER A 344 -10.56 6.56 24.11
CA SER A 344 -9.71 7.47 24.87
C SER A 344 -10.53 8.49 25.68
N TYR A 345 -11.63 9.01 25.12
CA TYR A 345 -12.57 9.86 25.86
C TYR A 345 -13.25 9.10 27.00
N TYR A 346 -13.66 7.86 26.75
CA TYR A 346 -14.31 7.02 27.75
C TYR A 346 -13.40 6.77 28.95
N TYR A 347 -12.14 6.37 28.69
CA TYR A 347 -11.16 6.12 29.77
C TYR A 347 -10.67 7.39 30.47
N THR A 348 -10.93 8.58 29.94
CA THR A 348 -10.63 9.88 30.57
C THR A 348 -11.86 10.54 31.18
N ASP A 349 -12.92 9.75 31.44
CA ASP A 349 -14.17 10.22 32.07
C ASP A 349 -14.85 11.37 31.30
N GLN A 350 -14.90 11.25 30.00
CA GLN A 350 -15.55 12.20 29.09
C GLN A 350 -16.68 11.51 28.29
N PRO A 351 -17.74 11.00 28.95
CA PRO A 351 -18.74 10.14 28.32
C PRO A 351 -19.47 10.80 27.15
N LYS A 352 -19.76 12.10 27.23
CA LYS A 352 -20.43 12.84 26.15
C LYS A 352 -19.59 12.84 24.86
N SER A 353 -18.29 13.12 24.99
CA SER A 353 -17.36 13.10 23.86
C SER A 353 -17.17 11.68 23.31
N ALA A 354 -17.17 10.66 24.19
CA ALA A 354 -17.12 9.26 23.78
C ALA A 354 -18.35 8.86 22.95
N ILE A 355 -19.55 9.23 23.41
CA ILE A 355 -20.82 9.01 22.70
C ILE A 355 -20.79 9.64 21.30
N GLU A 356 -20.35 10.89 21.20
CA GLU A 356 -20.26 11.59 19.91
C GLU A 356 -19.26 10.92 18.96
N ALA A 357 -18.09 10.54 19.47
CA ALA A 357 -17.07 9.90 18.67
C ALA A 357 -17.49 8.49 18.21
N TRP A 358 -18.11 7.65 19.08
CA TRP A 358 -18.68 6.38 18.65
C TRP A 358 -19.84 6.56 17.68
N GLY A 359 -20.65 7.61 17.82
CA GLY A 359 -21.68 7.96 16.84
C GLY A 359 -21.11 8.16 15.45
N LYS A 360 -20.00 8.92 15.33
CA LYS A 360 -19.28 9.12 14.06
C LYS A 360 -18.66 7.82 13.54
N ALA A 361 -18.10 6.98 14.41
CA ALA A 361 -17.59 5.68 14.02
C ALA A 361 -18.72 4.79 13.45
N ALA A 362 -19.88 4.80 14.08
CA ALA A 362 -21.06 4.04 13.66
C ALA A 362 -21.63 4.53 12.31
N GLU A 363 -21.60 5.83 12.03
CA GLU A 363 -22.00 6.39 10.72
C GLU A 363 -21.08 5.94 9.58
N LEU A 364 -19.79 5.79 9.86
CA LEU A 364 -18.77 5.38 8.88
C LEU A 364 -18.64 3.87 8.74
N SER A 365 -19.27 3.08 9.62
CA SER A 365 -19.21 1.62 9.63
C SER A 365 -20.49 0.99 9.08
N ALA A 366 -20.31 0.01 8.20
CA ALA A 366 -21.41 -0.86 7.78
C ALA A 366 -21.83 -1.87 8.86
N LYS A 367 -20.94 -2.16 9.83
CA LYS A 367 -21.22 -3.06 10.98
C LYS A 367 -21.75 -2.24 12.16
N GLY A 368 -22.56 -2.88 13.00
CA GLY A 368 -23.23 -2.26 14.12
C GLY A 368 -22.46 -2.26 15.44
N ASP A 369 -21.21 -2.72 15.47
CA ASP A 369 -20.45 -2.87 16.70
C ASP A 369 -20.22 -1.54 17.42
N TYR A 370 -19.96 -0.46 16.68
CA TYR A 370 -19.81 0.89 17.27
C TYR A 370 -21.12 1.47 17.78
N ASP A 371 -22.26 1.09 17.18
CA ASP A 371 -23.59 1.43 17.69
C ASP A 371 -23.84 0.82 19.08
N VAL A 372 -23.35 -0.43 19.29
CA VAL A 372 -23.45 -1.12 20.58
C VAL A 372 -22.53 -0.48 21.63
N LEU A 373 -21.30 -0.09 21.25
CA LEU A 373 -20.41 0.65 22.15
C LEU A 373 -21.01 1.99 22.57
N GLN A 374 -21.60 2.74 21.64
CA GLN A 374 -22.33 3.97 21.94
C GLN A 374 -23.52 3.72 22.86
N ALA A 375 -24.29 2.64 22.62
CA ALA A 375 -25.43 2.26 23.41
C ALA A 375 -25.05 1.97 24.87
N ARG A 376 -23.90 1.31 25.07
CA ARG A 376 -23.38 1.01 26.40
C ARG A 376 -23.17 2.28 27.23
N VAL A 377 -22.49 3.27 26.65
CA VAL A 377 -22.23 4.53 27.36
C VAL A 377 -23.50 5.31 27.58
N TYR A 378 -24.48 5.28 26.67
CA TYR A 378 -25.80 5.85 26.91
C TYR A 378 -26.50 5.19 28.13
N ALA A 379 -26.39 3.85 28.27
CA ALA A 379 -26.97 3.15 29.39
C ALA A 379 -26.26 3.53 30.70
N GLU A 380 -24.94 3.58 30.73
CA GLU A 380 -24.14 4.02 31.88
C GLU A 380 -24.47 5.46 32.32
N GLU A 381 -24.81 6.34 31.38
CA GLU A 381 -25.25 7.72 31.65
C GLU A 381 -26.76 7.84 31.97
N GLY A 382 -27.48 6.71 32.07
CA GLY A 382 -28.92 6.71 32.34
C GLY A 382 -29.81 7.14 31.18
N GLU A 383 -29.26 7.30 30.00
CA GLU A 383 -29.98 7.71 28.78
C GLU A 383 -30.62 6.49 28.08
N TYR A 384 -31.42 5.72 28.79
CA TYR A 384 -31.93 4.40 28.41
C TYR A 384 -32.69 4.35 27.08
N THR A 385 -33.46 5.43 26.76
CA THR A 385 -34.14 5.51 25.45
C THR A 385 -33.14 5.57 24.28
N LYS A 386 -32.06 6.33 24.44
CA LYS A 386 -31.00 6.42 23.43
C LYS A 386 -30.19 5.14 23.40
N ALA A 387 -29.90 4.54 24.55
CA ALA A 387 -29.21 3.26 24.67
C ALA A 387 -29.93 2.16 23.86
N LYS A 388 -31.24 1.98 24.12
CA LYS A 388 -32.07 1.04 23.39
C LYS A 388 -32.08 1.29 21.90
N THR A 389 -32.24 2.55 21.47
CA THR A 389 -32.28 2.92 20.06
C THR A 389 -30.95 2.59 19.35
N ALA A 390 -29.83 2.93 19.99
CA ALA A 390 -28.50 2.65 19.43
C ALA A 390 -28.22 1.14 19.37
N ALA A 391 -28.57 0.37 20.41
CA ALA A 391 -28.42 -1.09 20.40
C ALA A 391 -29.27 -1.76 19.29
N GLN A 392 -30.52 -1.31 19.10
CA GLN A 392 -31.38 -1.79 18.01
C GLN A 392 -30.81 -1.46 16.62
N ARG A 393 -30.24 -0.26 16.45
CA ARG A 393 -29.56 0.13 15.21
C ARG A 393 -28.36 -0.79 14.95
N GLY A 394 -27.56 -1.09 15.98
CA GLY A 394 -26.46 -2.04 15.92
C GLY A 394 -26.93 -3.42 15.44
N LEU A 395 -27.98 -3.97 16.08
CA LEU A 395 -28.55 -5.26 15.68
C LEU A 395 -29.03 -5.27 14.22
N SER A 396 -29.59 -4.18 13.74
CA SER A 396 -30.09 -4.07 12.36
C SER A 396 -28.98 -4.04 11.31
N LYS A 397 -27.82 -3.45 11.62
CA LYS A 397 -26.62 -3.48 10.78
C LYS A 397 -25.88 -4.82 10.82
N GLY A 398 -26.12 -5.62 11.86
CA GLY A 398 -25.37 -6.82 12.17
C GLY A 398 -24.14 -6.51 13.04
N VAL A 399 -24.07 -7.21 14.18
CA VAL A 399 -23.00 -7.10 15.17
C VAL A 399 -22.34 -8.45 15.37
N GLU A 400 -21.08 -8.42 15.79
CA GLU A 400 -20.33 -9.64 16.11
C GLU A 400 -20.89 -10.31 17.37
N ASN A 401 -21.11 -9.54 18.44
CA ASN A 401 -21.73 -10.00 19.69
C ASN A 401 -23.16 -9.45 19.81
N ARG A 402 -24.16 -10.27 19.46
CA ARG A 402 -25.57 -9.88 19.56
C ARG A 402 -26.06 -9.86 21.02
N GLY A 403 -25.48 -10.69 21.88
CA GLY A 403 -25.86 -10.82 23.28
C GLY A 403 -25.68 -9.52 24.05
N ASP A 404 -24.56 -8.81 23.84
CA ASP A 404 -24.32 -7.51 24.47
C ASP A 404 -25.39 -6.48 24.11
N ALA A 405 -25.76 -6.38 22.83
CA ALA A 405 -26.82 -5.46 22.40
C ALA A 405 -28.15 -5.78 23.10
N TYR A 406 -28.51 -7.05 23.23
CA TYR A 406 -29.73 -7.47 23.90
C TYR A 406 -29.64 -7.26 25.41
N LEU A 407 -28.49 -7.40 26.07
CA LEU A 407 -28.32 -7.04 27.48
C LEU A 407 -28.57 -5.55 27.72
N ILE A 408 -28.06 -4.67 26.85
CA ILE A 408 -28.31 -3.23 26.94
C ILE A 408 -29.80 -2.91 26.72
N ILE A 409 -30.46 -3.57 25.77
CA ILE A 409 -31.90 -3.41 25.56
C ILE A 409 -32.67 -3.87 26.79
N ALA A 410 -32.32 -5.01 27.39
CA ALA A 410 -32.96 -5.52 28.59
C ALA A 410 -32.77 -4.59 29.78
N GLU A 411 -31.61 -3.99 29.93
CA GLU A 411 -31.33 -2.98 30.95
C GLU A 411 -32.22 -1.74 30.75
N ALA A 412 -32.25 -1.19 29.55
CA ALA A 412 -33.12 -0.07 29.21
C ALA A 412 -34.61 -0.37 29.50
N GLU A 413 -35.09 -1.58 29.13
CA GLU A 413 -36.48 -1.97 29.39
C GLU A 413 -36.77 -2.11 30.90
N SER A 414 -35.80 -2.54 31.71
CA SER A 414 -35.99 -2.65 33.17
C SER A 414 -36.18 -1.29 33.82
N GLU A 415 -35.52 -0.27 33.32
CA GLU A 415 -35.60 1.10 33.85
C GLU A 415 -36.89 1.85 33.44
N PHE A 416 -37.59 1.37 32.38
CA PHE A 416 -38.90 1.90 32.01
C PHE A 416 -40.05 1.40 32.88
N GLY A 417 -39.78 0.52 33.86
CA GLY A 417 -40.72 0.08 34.86
C GLY A 417 -41.41 -1.25 34.55
N LEU A 418 -42.39 -1.61 35.43
CA LEU A 418 -43.05 -2.91 35.40
C LEU A 418 -43.79 -3.23 34.11
N ASP A 419 -44.29 -2.22 33.43
CA ASP A 419 -45.02 -2.38 32.16
C ASP A 419 -44.14 -2.95 31.04
N ASN A 420 -42.81 -2.73 31.12
CA ASN A 420 -41.86 -3.22 30.15
C ASN A 420 -41.20 -4.56 30.48
N ARG A 421 -41.64 -5.21 31.60
CA ARG A 421 -41.09 -6.49 32.06
C ARG A 421 -41.11 -7.57 30.97
N THR A 422 -42.16 -7.62 30.16
CA THR A 422 -42.26 -8.58 29.04
C THR A 422 -41.19 -8.34 27.98
N ALA A 423 -40.93 -7.07 27.64
CA ALA A 423 -39.90 -6.70 26.67
C ALA A 423 -38.47 -6.98 27.22
N MET A 424 -38.25 -6.68 28.50
CA MET A 424 -37.02 -7.02 29.22
C MET A 424 -36.73 -8.53 29.14
N ILE A 425 -37.74 -9.37 29.52
CA ILE A 425 -37.59 -10.82 29.48
C ILE A 425 -37.32 -11.33 28.05
N ALA A 426 -38.00 -10.77 27.07
CA ALA A 426 -37.73 -11.11 25.66
C ALA A 426 -36.30 -10.82 25.26
N ALA A 427 -35.79 -9.65 25.60
CA ALA A 427 -34.40 -9.26 25.31
C ALA A 427 -33.38 -10.18 26.04
N LEU A 428 -33.64 -10.51 27.33
CA LEU A 428 -32.79 -11.44 28.08
C LEU A 428 -32.77 -12.85 27.47
N LYS A 429 -33.90 -13.34 26.96
CA LYS A 429 -33.95 -14.62 26.22
C LYS A 429 -33.14 -14.60 24.95
N GLU A 430 -33.12 -13.50 24.24
CA GLU A 430 -32.24 -13.34 23.06
C GLU A 430 -30.76 -13.27 23.46
N ALA A 431 -30.42 -12.53 24.54
CA ALA A 431 -29.05 -12.48 25.06
C ALA A 431 -28.56 -13.85 25.55
N ALA A 432 -29.47 -14.70 26.09
CA ALA A 432 -29.10 -16.04 26.54
C ALA A 432 -28.76 -17.04 25.42
N LYS A 433 -29.01 -16.68 24.17
CA LYS A 433 -28.61 -17.49 22.99
C LYS A 433 -27.14 -17.32 22.64
N ASP A 434 -26.50 -16.24 23.07
CA ASP A 434 -25.11 -15.94 22.85
C ASP A 434 -24.25 -16.54 23.97
N PRO A 435 -23.27 -17.40 23.68
CA PRO A 435 -22.45 -18.05 24.70
C PRO A 435 -21.74 -17.07 25.65
N GLU A 436 -21.34 -15.90 25.17
CA GLU A 436 -20.61 -14.92 25.99
C GLU A 436 -21.50 -14.22 27.03
N THR A 437 -22.78 -14.02 26.71
CA THR A 437 -23.75 -13.32 27.58
C THR A 437 -24.74 -14.26 28.25
N GLN A 438 -24.76 -15.56 27.91
CA GLN A 438 -25.71 -16.55 28.37
C GLN A 438 -25.81 -16.63 29.93
N ALA A 439 -24.65 -16.64 30.58
CA ALA A 439 -24.61 -16.77 32.06
C ALA A 439 -25.27 -15.56 32.75
N GLU A 440 -24.96 -14.35 32.32
CA GLU A 440 -25.53 -13.12 32.86
C GLU A 440 -27.01 -13.00 32.50
N ALA A 441 -27.39 -13.28 31.29
CA ALA A 441 -28.77 -13.25 30.84
C ALA A 441 -29.65 -14.22 31.66
N ASN A 442 -29.20 -15.47 31.86
CA ASN A 442 -29.92 -16.46 32.66
C ASN A 442 -30.02 -16.06 34.13
N LYS A 443 -29.00 -15.45 34.71
CA LYS A 443 -29.02 -14.89 36.03
C LYS A 443 -30.11 -13.81 36.18
N ARG A 444 -30.16 -12.86 35.24
CA ARG A 444 -31.16 -11.78 35.21
C ARG A 444 -32.59 -12.34 34.95
N LEU A 445 -32.75 -13.34 34.08
CA LEU A 445 -34.04 -14.04 33.88
C LEU A 445 -34.56 -14.65 35.17
N LYS A 446 -33.71 -15.34 35.95
CA LYS A 446 -34.06 -15.93 37.23
C LYS A 446 -34.49 -14.86 38.25
N GLN A 447 -33.77 -13.75 38.33
CA GLN A 447 -34.12 -12.60 39.18
C GLN A 447 -35.46 -11.98 38.77
N ALA A 448 -35.75 -11.93 37.49
CA ALA A 448 -37.04 -11.49 36.98
C ALA A 448 -38.19 -12.50 37.18
N GLY A 449 -37.94 -13.67 37.77
CA GLY A 449 -38.95 -14.73 37.96
C GLY A 449 -39.44 -15.34 36.64
N ALA A 450 -38.66 -15.24 35.58
CA ALA A 450 -38.96 -15.88 34.31
C ALA A 450 -38.37 -17.31 34.28
N LYS A 451 -39.19 -18.25 33.77
CA LYS A 451 -38.75 -19.64 33.51
C LYS A 451 -38.21 -19.77 32.10
#